data_40a9b9a8bcdc37e40a57a12ca087c1ee
#
_entry.id   40a9b9a8bcdc37e40a57a12ca087c1ee
#
_cell.length_a   1.000
_cell.length_b   1.000
_cell.length_c   1.000
_cell.angle_alpha   90.00
_cell.angle_beta   90.00
_cell.angle_gamma   90.00
#
_symmetry.space_group_name_H-M   'P 1'
#
loop_
_entity.id
_entity.type
_entity.pdbx_description
1 polymer ?
#
loop_
_entity_poly.entity_id
_entity_poly.type
_entity_poly.pdbx_seq_one_letter_code
_entity_poly.pdbx_strand_id
1 'polypeptide(L)'
;MPVVIVLIIAGSYVYDEVMHPDRVGRNVSAAGVDVSGLSREDAVAAIVAYEQQLVETPATFIVDDIAVVLDPADAGLAVDEEAIVDEALAQRRSGGFLSDFAGWAGARWDPVVVEIPTTVNNEMIEVVLHDWDRTVVDHPAYEGAVLVEDNVAVPEYPRPGALIDRPPAFAAIASSLHTLERLPVALPLTDLEPSVTNRQVDDAVARANDLIGDPVMLWREGFDGRLMFTSAGLATALRTEVVVNSPATIVVELDEAALRDLAVGDVERFATPPVDAAFHFDKDTGEITIIPSKPGTVVDLAALPATVIDAALKFGFARVPTMIGDPAALTTEMAEAMGPFGEVSTFTTYHPCCASRVTNIQKLADEIDGSVVMPGETFSVNDTAGKRTSAEGYVRAGAIIGGEVYCCDNPANVGGGTSQFATTFYNAVFFGCYEDVEHQPHSLYFSRYPYVREATLGFPAPDVKFRNDSDAPVFIDTSYTGGSITVTFYGNNGGRTCTSERSGNTITRVMAHPDGTTTTQSWTWNYKQPKPKVTATTVPAATTTTVPVDTTTTLPADTTTTTVAPTTTVAPTTTAPPEPPPVEPPPAEPPPAE
;
A
#
# COMPACT_ATOMS: atom_id res chain seq x y z
N MET A 1 41.02 -18.61 80.06
CA MET A 1 40.07 -17.56 79.68
C MET A 1 40.47 -16.75 78.43
N PRO A 2 41.68 -16.17 78.23
CA PRO A 2 41.95 -15.33 77.05
C PRO A 2 41.87 -16.06 75.70
N VAL A 3 42.30 -17.33 75.61
CA VAL A 3 42.27 -18.12 74.38
C VAL A 3 40.82 -18.41 73.90
N VAL A 4 39.90 -18.64 74.83
CA VAL A 4 38.51 -18.88 74.52
C VAL A 4 37.83 -17.59 73.95
N ILE A 5 38.20 -16.43 74.51
CA ILE A 5 37.71 -15.15 74.03
C ILE A 5 38.21 -14.86 72.59
N VAL A 6 39.51 -15.11 72.32
CA VAL A 6 40.12 -14.95 70.99
C VAL A 6 39.46 -15.93 69.99
N LEU A 7 39.18 -17.16 70.35
CA LEU A 7 38.49 -18.11 69.46
C LEU A 7 37.06 -17.72 69.20
N ILE A 8 36.34 -17.16 70.17
CA ILE A 8 34.99 -16.65 69.99
C ILE A 8 34.98 -15.44 69.03
N ILE A 9 35.94 -14.52 69.25
CA ILE A 9 36.05 -13.34 68.39
C ILE A 9 36.41 -13.72 66.92
N ALA A 10 37.44 -14.59 66.77
CA ALA A 10 37.83 -15.08 65.44
C ALA A 10 36.71 -15.90 64.77
N GLY A 11 36.00 -16.75 65.54
CA GLY A 11 34.85 -17.53 65.07
C GLY A 11 33.68 -16.63 64.60
N SER A 12 33.44 -15.54 65.37
CA SER A 12 32.40 -14.57 64.97
C SER A 12 32.76 -13.82 63.70
N TYR A 13 34.02 -13.42 63.53
CA TYR A 13 34.52 -12.76 62.31
C TYR A 13 34.38 -13.70 61.10
N VAL A 14 34.87 -14.93 61.24
CA VAL A 14 34.76 -15.92 60.14
C VAL A 14 33.28 -16.20 59.79
N TYR A 15 32.39 -16.28 60.76
CA TYR A 15 30.98 -16.49 60.54
C TYR A 15 30.34 -15.30 59.78
N ASP A 16 30.62 -14.05 60.22
CA ASP A 16 30.02 -12.87 59.65
C ASP A 16 30.60 -12.49 58.27
N GLU A 17 31.92 -12.56 58.11
CA GLU A 17 32.59 -11.97 56.92
C GLU A 17 33.04 -13.01 55.89
N VAL A 18 33.34 -14.26 56.35
CA VAL A 18 33.86 -15.29 55.44
C VAL A 18 32.78 -16.27 55.04
N MET A 19 31.87 -16.59 55.94
CA MET A 19 30.78 -17.56 55.67
C MET A 19 29.55 -16.89 55.05
N HIS A 20 29.38 -15.56 55.22
CA HIS A 20 28.25 -14.80 54.71
C HIS A 20 28.73 -13.51 54.03
N PRO A 21 29.52 -13.61 52.94
CA PRO A 21 30.04 -12.45 52.21
C PRO A 21 28.97 -11.63 51.49
N ASP A 22 27.78 -12.20 51.33
CA ASP A 22 26.58 -11.62 50.72
C ASP A 22 25.74 -10.77 51.67
N ARG A 23 26.17 -10.62 52.95
CA ARG A 23 25.48 -9.80 53.95
C ARG A 23 26.20 -8.49 54.22
N VAL A 24 25.42 -7.46 54.49
CA VAL A 24 25.93 -6.14 54.89
C VAL A 24 26.67 -6.26 56.24
N GLY A 25 27.76 -5.54 56.38
CA GLY A 25 28.55 -5.51 57.63
C GLY A 25 27.74 -5.01 58.82
N ARG A 26 28.33 -5.14 60.03
CA ARG A 26 27.70 -4.67 61.28
C ARG A 26 27.76 -3.13 61.38
N ASN A 27 26.72 -2.55 61.99
CA ASN A 27 26.58 -1.11 62.24
C ASN A 27 26.75 -0.26 60.97
N VAL A 28 26.07 -0.71 59.92
CA VAL A 28 25.97 0.01 58.64
C VAL A 28 24.51 0.43 58.49
N SER A 29 24.32 1.70 58.28
CA SER A 29 23.00 2.25 57.94
C SER A 29 23.07 2.94 56.59
N ALA A 30 22.00 2.85 55.80
CA ALA A 30 21.83 3.59 54.56
C ALA A 30 20.66 4.53 54.75
N ALA A 31 20.89 5.85 54.64
CA ALA A 31 19.87 6.91 54.81
C ALA A 31 19.06 6.81 56.12
N GLY A 32 19.67 6.34 57.21
CA GLY A 32 18.97 6.13 58.48
C GLY A 32 18.26 4.79 58.59
N VAL A 33 18.21 3.99 57.52
CA VAL A 33 17.73 2.61 57.54
C VAL A 33 18.86 1.69 58.01
N ASP A 34 18.67 0.97 59.11
CA ASP A 34 19.65 -0.02 59.58
C ASP A 34 19.61 -1.26 58.68
N VAL A 35 20.66 -1.40 57.85
CA VAL A 35 20.80 -2.55 56.94
C VAL A 35 21.79 -3.57 57.46
N SER A 36 22.27 -3.43 58.72
CA SER A 36 23.28 -4.27 59.36
C SER A 36 22.89 -5.74 59.32
N GLY A 37 23.74 -6.59 58.75
CA GLY A 37 23.58 -8.05 58.73
C GLY A 37 22.49 -8.56 57.79
N LEU A 38 21.82 -7.69 57.03
CA LEU A 38 20.84 -8.11 56.03
C LEU A 38 21.52 -8.76 54.82
N SER A 39 20.84 -9.70 54.19
CA SER A 39 21.25 -10.21 52.89
C SER A 39 21.09 -9.08 51.84
N ARG A 40 21.73 -9.23 50.66
CA ARG A 40 21.56 -8.27 49.55
C ARG A 40 20.08 -8.05 49.25
N GLU A 41 19.31 -9.11 49.13
CA GLU A 41 17.87 -9.06 48.78
C GLU A 41 17.05 -8.35 49.86
N ASP A 42 17.30 -8.66 51.16
CA ASP A 42 16.62 -8.01 52.28
C ASP A 42 17.02 -6.54 52.42
N ALA A 43 18.27 -6.21 52.12
CA ALA A 43 18.76 -4.82 52.14
C ALA A 43 18.11 -3.98 51.01
N VAL A 44 18.04 -4.52 49.78
CA VAL A 44 17.32 -3.88 48.67
C VAL A 44 15.85 -3.68 49.04
N ALA A 45 15.19 -4.69 49.59
CA ALA A 45 13.80 -4.57 50.02
C ALA A 45 13.60 -3.49 51.09
N ALA A 46 14.54 -3.35 52.03
CA ALA A 46 14.49 -2.30 53.05
C ALA A 46 14.67 -0.89 52.46
N ILE A 47 15.56 -0.74 51.47
CA ILE A 47 15.76 0.54 50.76
C ILE A 47 14.55 0.87 49.89
N VAL A 48 13.97 -0.07 49.16
CA VAL A 48 12.73 0.10 48.38
C VAL A 48 11.57 0.56 49.28
N ALA A 49 11.42 -0.05 50.46
CA ALA A 49 10.40 0.37 51.43
C ALA A 49 10.63 1.80 51.95
N TYR A 50 11.91 2.21 52.09
CA TYR A 50 12.25 3.59 52.45
C TYR A 50 11.97 4.59 51.29
N GLU A 51 12.32 4.20 50.06
CA GLU A 51 12.00 5.00 48.86
C GLU A 51 10.50 5.25 48.75
N GLN A 52 9.66 4.21 48.93
CA GLN A 52 8.22 4.37 48.95
C GLN A 52 7.77 5.44 49.95
N GLN A 53 8.34 5.44 51.15
CA GLN A 53 8.03 6.47 52.16
C GLN A 53 8.51 7.85 51.72
N LEU A 54 9.69 7.94 51.07
CA LEU A 54 10.16 9.22 50.50
C LEU A 54 9.23 9.78 49.45
N VAL A 55 8.75 8.91 48.54
CA VAL A 55 7.84 9.31 47.46
C VAL A 55 6.44 9.64 47.99
N GLU A 56 5.95 8.95 49.01
CA GLU A 56 4.63 9.18 49.61
C GLU A 56 4.60 10.37 50.59
N THR A 57 5.75 10.91 50.97
CA THR A 57 5.83 12.04 51.92
C THR A 57 5.98 13.35 51.17
N PRO A 58 4.97 14.26 51.12
CA PRO A 58 5.10 15.55 50.46
C PRO A 58 6.09 16.47 51.16
N ALA A 59 6.73 17.35 50.38
CA ALA A 59 7.61 18.41 50.89
C ALA A 59 6.87 19.76 50.89
N THR A 60 7.11 20.57 51.90
CA THR A 60 6.52 21.92 52.00
C THR A 60 7.62 22.95 51.75
N PHE A 61 7.35 23.89 50.85
CA PHE A 61 8.22 25.03 50.56
C PHE A 61 7.45 26.35 50.84
N ILE A 62 8.19 27.41 51.09
CA ILE A 62 7.63 28.75 51.28
C ILE A 62 8.13 29.62 50.14
N VAL A 63 7.18 30.10 49.33
CA VAL A 63 7.42 30.99 48.20
C VAL A 63 6.62 32.25 48.46
N ASP A 64 7.30 33.40 48.52
CA ASP A 64 6.64 34.71 48.75
C ASP A 64 5.69 34.69 49.98
N ASP A 65 6.18 34.15 51.11
CA ASP A 65 5.43 33.90 52.35
C ASP A 65 4.22 32.93 52.26
N ILE A 66 4.02 32.31 51.12
CA ILE A 66 2.97 31.31 50.89
C ILE A 66 3.54 29.90 50.95
N ALA A 67 2.92 29.03 51.75
CA ALA A 67 3.31 27.62 51.84
C ALA A 67 2.74 26.85 50.65
N VAL A 68 3.61 26.19 49.87
CA VAL A 68 3.31 25.30 48.75
C VAL A 68 3.77 23.90 49.05
N VAL A 69 3.09 22.93 48.50
CA VAL A 69 3.39 21.49 48.70
C VAL A 69 3.85 20.91 47.40
N LEU A 70 4.97 20.17 47.45
CA LEU A 70 5.51 19.42 46.32
C LEU A 70 5.33 17.92 46.59
N ASP A 71 4.68 17.26 45.69
CA ASP A 71 4.69 15.80 45.65
C ASP A 71 6.05 15.33 45.06
N PRO A 72 6.79 14.44 45.73
CA PRO A 72 8.08 13.98 45.22
C PRO A 72 8.01 13.34 43.83
N ALA A 73 6.87 12.78 43.46
CA ALA A 73 6.62 12.25 42.12
C ALA A 73 6.70 13.34 41.05
N ASP A 74 6.22 14.57 41.36
CA ASP A 74 6.29 15.73 40.45
C ASP A 74 7.71 16.27 40.28
N ALA A 75 8.62 15.91 41.20
CA ALA A 75 10.05 16.20 41.10
C ALA A 75 10.87 15.07 40.45
N GLY A 76 10.23 13.96 40.07
CA GLY A 76 10.91 12.80 39.52
C GLY A 76 11.94 12.19 40.47
N LEU A 77 11.61 12.14 41.78
CA LEU A 77 12.49 11.53 42.79
C LEU A 77 12.68 10.05 42.48
N ALA A 78 13.94 9.65 42.41
CA ALA A 78 14.33 8.25 42.24
C ALA A 78 15.54 7.91 43.11
N VAL A 79 15.62 6.68 43.55
CA VAL A 79 16.72 6.12 44.36
C VAL A 79 17.36 4.99 43.57
N ASP A 80 18.69 4.88 43.63
CA ASP A 80 19.42 3.74 43.06
C ASP A 80 19.70 2.72 44.18
N GLU A 81 18.71 1.86 44.46
CA GLU A 81 18.73 0.90 45.56
C GLU A 81 19.87 -0.11 45.40
N GLU A 82 20.16 -0.53 44.20
CA GLU A 82 21.23 -1.48 43.90
C GLU A 82 22.61 -0.89 44.20
N ALA A 83 22.84 0.36 43.75
CA ALA A 83 24.10 1.04 44.03
C ALA A 83 24.33 1.29 45.51
N ILE A 84 23.28 1.64 46.25
CA ILE A 84 23.35 1.84 47.72
C ILE A 84 23.72 0.55 48.43
N VAL A 85 23.06 -0.55 48.06
CA VAL A 85 23.32 -1.86 48.69
C VAL A 85 24.70 -2.38 48.31
N ASP A 86 25.16 -2.15 47.07
CA ASP A 86 26.54 -2.47 46.65
C ASP A 86 27.58 -1.73 47.49
N GLU A 87 27.36 -0.44 47.71
CA GLU A 87 28.25 0.37 48.55
C GLU A 87 28.20 -0.08 50.02
N ALA A 88 26.99 -0.37 50.54
CA ALA A 88 26.84 -0.91 51.90
C ALA A 88 27.55 -2.25 52.11
N LEU A 89 27.52 -3.14 51.12
CA LEU A 89 28.22 -4.41 51.10
C LEU A 89 29.75 -4.24 51.01
N ALA A 90 30.21 -3.21 50.28
CA ALA A 90 31.64 -2.91 50.11
C ALA A 90 32.28 -2.32 51.38
N GLN A 91 31.49 -1.72 52.27
CA GLN A 91 31.98 -1.08 53.47
C GLN A 91 32.75 -2.07 54.34
N ARG A 92 33.99 -1.63 54.76
CA ARG A 92 34.90 -2.36 55.62
C ARG A 92 35.48 -3.65 55.03
N ARG A 93 35.34 -3.88 53.70
CA ARG A 93 35.82 -5.09 52.99
C ARG A 93 36.85 -4.81 51.91
N SER A 94 37.46 -3.61 51.91
CA SER A 94 38.35 -3.20 50.82
C SER A 94 39.82 -3.22 51.12
N GLY A 95 40.26 -3.58 52.33
CA GLY A 95 41.61 -3.38 52.81
C GLY A 95 42.48 -4.62 53.01
N GLY A 96 41.93 -5.81 52.85
CA GLY A 96 42.58 -7.09 53.16
C GLY A 96 42.39 -7.52 54.62
N PHE A 97 42.74 -8.78 54.93
CA PHE A 97 42.33 -9.51 56.16
C PHE A 97 42.54 -8.73 57.47
N LEU A 98 43.70 -8.06 57.68
CA LEU A 98 43.94 -7.32 58.91
C LEU A 98 43.14 -6.03 59.01
N SER A 99 42.95 -5.34 57.90
CA SER A 99 42.11 -4.15 57.80
C SER A 99 40.65 -4.49 58.03
N ASP A 100 40.17 -5.51 57.37
CA ASP A 100 38.78 -5.93 57.41
C ASP A 100 38.42 -6.48 58.81
N PHE A 101 39.34 -7.21 59.44
CA PHE A 101 39.18 -7.65 60.84
C PHE A 101 39.14 -6.46 61.81
N ALA A 102 40.03 -5.45 61.62
CA ALA A 102 40.03 -4.26 62.46
C ALA A 102 38.74 -3.43 62.25
N GLY A 103 38.27 -3.31 61.02
CA GLY A 103 37.02 -2.67 60.67
C GLY A 103 35.79 -3.39 61.26
N TRP A 104 35.74 -4.72 61.16
CA TRP A 104 34.72 -5.55 61.77
C TRP A 104 34.69 -5.45 63.32
N ALA A 105 35.87 -5.49 63.96
CA ALA A 105 35.98 -5.34 65.39
C ALA A 105 35.60 -3.92 65.88
N GLY A 106 35.98 -2.88 65.13
CA GLY A 106 35.62 -1.49 65.40
C GLY A 106 34.16 -1.14 65.15
N ALA A 107 33.46 -1.95 64.34
CA ALA A 107 32.07 -1.71 63.95
C ALA A 107 31.09 -1.52 65.13
N ARG A 108 31.46 -1.98 66.32
CA ARG A 108 30.64 -1.79 67.52
C ARG A 108 30.56 -0.34 68.02
N TRP A 109 31.59 0.43 67.72
CA TRP A 109 31.77 1.79 68.24
C TRP A 109 31.82 2.86 67.14
N ASP A 110 31.95 2.42 65.87
CA ASP A 110 32.11 3.29 64.74
C ASP A 110 31.01 2.98 63.70
N PRO A 111 29.86 3.71 63.70
CA PRO A 111 28.80 3.50 62.74
C PRO A 111 29.24 4.01 61.36
N VAL A 112 28.86 3.30 60.31
CA VAL A 112 28.99 3.70 58.93
C VAL A 112 27.63 4.13 58.40
N VAL A 113 27.55 5.32 57.88
CA VAL A 113 26.37 5.81 57.20
C VAL A 113 26.70 5.89 55.69
N VAL A 114 26.00 5.11 54.92
CA VAL A 114 26.03 5.16 53.46
C VAL A 114 25.01 6.22 53.05
N GLU A 115 25.49 7.23 52.34
CA GLU A 115 24.60 8.25 51.78
C GLU A 115 23.79 7.66 50.61
N ILE A 116 22.52 8.02 50.49
CA ILE A 116 21.68 7.62 49.37
C ILE A 116 21.91 8.59 48.22
N PRO A 117 22.37 8.14 47.07
CA PRO A 117 22.30 8.94 45.85
C PRO A 117 20.85 8.99 45.35
N THR A 118 20.04 9.88 45.92
CA THR A 118 18.75 10.21 45.33
C THR A 118 18.96 11.16 44.18
N THR A 119 18.26 10.92 43.10
CA THR A 119 18.23 11.80 41.94
C THR A 119 16.86 12.45 41.83
N VAL A 120 16.84 13.69 41.38
CA VAL A 120 15.63 14.42 41.02
C VAL A 120 15.73 14.86 39.58
N ASN A 121 14.61 15.00 38.91
CA ASN A 121 14.57 15.46 37.53
C ASN A 121 14.41 16.98 37.51
N ASN A 122 15.48 17.69 37.14
CA ASN A 122 15.45 19.15 37.08
C ASN A 122 14.44 19.70 36.08
N GLU A 123 14.13 18.99 34.98
CA GLU A 123 13.12 19.43 34.02
C GLU A 123 11.71 19.37 34.63
N MET A 124 11.42 18.34 35.41
CA MET A 124 10.14 18.23 36.12
C MET A 124 10.02 19.31 37.20
N ILE A 125 11.09 19.52 37.99
CA ILE A 125 11.12 20.60 38.99
C ILE A 125 10.93 21.95 38.32
N GLU A 126 11.52 22.20 37.15
CA GLU A 126 11.36 23.46 36.42
C GLU A 126 9.89 23.73 36.07
N VAL A 127 9.16 22.69 35.66
CA VAL A 127 7.71 22.81 35.39
C VAL A 127 6.94 23.26 36.64
N VAL A 128 7.27 22.69 37.80
CA VAL A 128 6.65 23.05 39.07
C VAL A 128 7.02 24.49 39.49
N LEU A 129 8.30 24.84 39.40
CA LEU A 129 8.77 26.19 39.74
C LEU A 129 8.15 27.23 38.80
N HIS A 130 8.00 26.93 37.53
CA HIS A 130 7.33 27.82 36.58
C HIS A 130 5.85 28.02 36.90
N ASP A 131 5.17 26.97 37.37
CA ASP A 131 3.78 27.08 37.84
C ASP A 131 3.68 27.94 39.12
N TRP A 132 4.59 27.75 40.08
CA TRP A 132 4.62 28.57 41.28
C TRP A 132 4.99 30.03 41.00
N ASP A 133 5.90 30.33 40.05
CA ASP A 133 6.15 31.68 39.62
C ASP A 133 4.86 32.42 39.17
N ARG A 134 4.00 31.69 38.48
CA ARG A 134 2.79 32.28 37.92
C ARG A 134 1.61 32.35 38.89
N THR A 135 1.55 31.43 39.86
CA THR A 135 0.37 31.20 40.70
C THR A 135 0.58 31.67 42.14
N VAL A 136 1.83 31.74 42.60
CA VAL A 136 2.15 31.95 44.01
C VAL A 136 2.91 33.28 44.21
N VAL A 137 3.85 33.64 43.30
CA VAL A 137 4.57 34.91 43.40
C VAL A 137 3.60 36.08 43.15
N ASP A 138 3.56 37.04 44.08
CA ASP A 138 2.56 38.14 44.02
C ASP A 138 2.78 39.02 42.77
N HIS A 139 4.03 39.31 42.43
CA HIS A 139 4.38 40.09 41.25
C HIS A 139 5.38 39.33 40.38
N PRO A 140 4.92 38.33 39.63
CA PRO A 140 5.83 37.48 38.83
C PRO A 140 6.43 38.25 37.67
N ALA A 141 7.73 38.12 37.49
CA ALA A 141 8.40 38.60 36.29
C ALA A 141 7.92 37.78 35.07
N TYR A 142 7.77 38.47 33.98
CA TYR A 142 7.25 37.84 32.76
C TYR A 142 7.93 38.39 31.53
N GLU A 143 8.48 37.50 30.69
CA GLU A 143 9.21 37.85 29.48
C GLU A 143 8.30 38.27 28.31
N GLY A 144 6.99 38.19 28.48
CA GLY A 144 6.03 38.44 27.42
C GLY A 144 5.74 37.18 26.59
N ALA A 145 4.65 37.21 25.83
CA ALA A 145 4.27 36.15 24.94
C ALA A 145 3.43 36.66 23.74
N VAL A 146 3.29 35.79 22.75
CA VAL A 146 2.26 35.93 21.71
C VAL A 146 1.18 34.89 22.02
N LEU A 147 0.00 35.33 22.35
CA LEU A 147 -1.17 34.49 22.57
C LEU A 147 -2.01 34.40 21.30
N VAL A 148 -2.83 33.36 21.17
CA VAL A 148 -3.81 33.23 20.06
C VAL A 148 -5.22 33.22 20.64
N GLU A 149 -6.01 34.25 20.33
CA GLU A 149 -7.38 34.38 20.70
C GLU A 149 -8.25 34.48 19.44
N ASP A 150 -9.25 33.64 19.29
CA ASP A 150 -10.14 33.61 18.12
C ASP A 150 -9.39 33.57 16.76
N ASN A 151 -8.30 32.83 16.70
CA ASN A 151 -7.38 32.69 15.56
C ASN A 151 -6.62 33.99 15.19
N VAL A 152 -6.51 34.91 16.09
CA VAL A 152 -5.72 36.15 15.95
C VAL A 152 -4.62 36.14 17.01
N ALA A 153 -3.42 36.45 16.61
CA ALA A 153 -2.31 36.62 17.54
C ALA A 153 -2.46 37.96 18.27
N VAL A 154 -2.37 37.93 19.60
CA VAL A 154 -2.47 39.11 20.47
C VAL A 154 -1.24 39.17 21.39
N PRO A 155 -0.83 40.40 21.80
CA PRO A 155 0.34 40.57 22.66
C PRO A 155 0.00 40.32 24.14
N GLU A 156 0.87 39.58 24.82
CA GLU A 156 1.00 39.71 26.27
C GLU A 156 2.36 40.31 26.58
N TYR A 157 2.35 41.56 27.08
CA TYR A 157 3.56 42.34 27.24
C TYR A 157 4.41 41.89 28.42
N PRO A 158 5.73 42.01 28.31
CA PRO A 158 6.67 41.71 29.40
C PRO A 158 6.46 42.63 30.58
N ARG A 159 6.71 42.09 31.77
CA ARG A 159 6.58 42.81 33.05
C ARG A 159 7.76 42.52 33.95
N PRO A 160 8.40 43.57 34.55
CA PRO A 160 9.39 43.34 35.60
C PRO A 160 8.70 42.75 36.84
N GLY A 161 9.45 41.97 37.60
CA GLY A 161 8.89 41.33 38.80
C GLY A 161 9.92 40.41 39.45
N ALA A 162 9.46 39.46 40.23
CA ALA A 162 10.30 38.46 40.85
C ALA A 162 10.00 37.05 40.30
N LEU A 163 11.01 36.22 40.32
CA LEU A 163 10.90 34.78 40.05
C LEU A 163 11.62 34.01 41.15
N ILE A 164 11.28 32.74 41.31
CA ILE A 164 12.06 31.86 42.20
C ILE A 164 13.47 31.69 41.62
N ASP A 165 14.46 31.96 42.44
CA ASP A 165 15.88 31.80 42.03
C ASP A 165 16.20 30.31 41.82
N ARG A 166 16.38 29.89 40.57
CA ARG A 166 16.53 28.48 40.15
C ARG A 166 17.66 27.72 40.83
N PRO A 167 18.92 28.18 40.83
CA PRO A 167 19.99 27.40 41.41
C PRO A 167 19.82 27.10 42.89
N PRO A 168 19.48 28.02 43.77
CA PRO A 168 19.21 27.68 45.16
C PRO A 168 17.89 26.91 45.36
N ALA A 169 16.87 27.12 44.53
CA ALA A 169 15.61 26.38 44.62
C ALA A 169 15.82 24.91 44.26
N PHE A 170 16.53 24.59 43.17
CA PHE A 170 16.86 23.20 42.84
C PHE A 170 17.63 22.51 43.96
N ALA A 171 18.65 23.20 44.53
CA ALA A 171 19.40 22.65 45.65
C ALA A 171 18.55 22.42 46.91
N ALA A 172 17.65 23.36 47.22
CA ALA A 172 16.77 23.28 48.37
C ALA A 172 15.74 22.13 48.20
N ILE A 173 15.16 22.00 47.03
CA ILE A 173 14.20 20.93 46.70
C ILE A 173 14.91 19.57 46.76
N ALA A 174 16.02 19.41 46.08
CA ALA A 174 16.79 18.17 46.13
C ALA A 174 17.17 17.82 47.57
N SER A 175 17.70 18.76 48.34
CA SER A 175 18.04 18.51 49.75
C SER A 175 16.86 18.13 50.62
N SER A 176 15.71 18.76 50.42
CA SER A 176 14.49 18.47 51.17
C SER A 176 13.95 17.07 50.88
N LEU A 177 14.04 16.61 49.62
CA LEU A 177 13.51 15.31 49.18
C LEU A 177 14.39 14.12 49.60
N HIS A 178 15.66 14.36 50.02
CA HIS A 178 16.58 13.29 50.49
C HIS A 178 16.20 12.68 51.84
N THR A 179 15.29 13.27 52.59
CA THR A 179 14.97 12.84 53.97
C THR A 179 13.46 12.77 54.21
N LEU A 180 13.04 11.95 55.15
CA LEU A 180 11.65 11.88 55.62
C LEU A 180 11.31 13.03 56.58
N GLU A 181 12.30 13.57 57.31
CA GLU A 181 12.12 14.71 58.19
C GLU A 181 12.18 16.01 57.36
N ARG A 182 11.03 16.42 56.76
CA ARG A 182 10.91 17.58 55.89
C ARG A 182 10.37 18.79 56.64
N LEU A 183 11.24 19.71 56.96
CA LEU A 183 10.84 21.02 57.46
C LEU A 183 10.53 21.95 56.29
N PRO A 184 9.56 22.89 56.45
CA PRO A 184 9.32 23.89 55.40
C PRO A 184 10.59 24.68 55.07
N VAL A 185 10.90 24.76 53.77
CA VAL A 185 12.08 25.46 53.27
C VAL A 185 11.66 26.65 52.45
N ALA A 186 12.18 27.84 52.78
CA ALA A 186 11.96 29.04 52.00
C ALA A 186 12.79 29.00 50.70
N LEU A 187 12.09 29.22 49.57
CA LEU A 187 12.74 29.41 48.27
C LEU A 187 13.01 30.90 48.05
N PRO A 188 14.22 31.28 47.75
CA PRO A 188 14.55 32.70 47.51
C PRO A 188 13.99 33.18 46.19
N LEU A 189 13.55 34.44 46.17
CA LEU A 189 13.16 35.13 44.94
C LEU A 189 14.30 35.98 44.43
N THR A 190 14.33 36.22 43.12
CA THR A 190 15.22 37.16 42.46
C THR A 190 14.40 38.13 41.61
N ASP A 191 14.75 39.43 41.66
CA ASP A 191 14.15 40.41 40.77
C ASP A 191 14.69 40.24 39.34
N LEU A 192 13.76 40.27 38.39
CA LEU A 192 14.06 40.11 36.97
C LEU A 192 13.45 41.28 36.18
N GLU A 193 14.31 41.93 35.39
CA GLU A 193 13.88 42.81 34.32
C GLU A 193 13.73 41.98 33.03
N PRO A 194 12.61 42.09 32.31
CA PRO A 194 12.42 41.33 31.10
C PRO A 194 13.49 41.57 30.05
N SER A 195 13.98 40.54 29.43
CA SER A 195 14.96 40.60 28.34
C SER A 195 14.31 41.00 27.01
N VAL A 196 13.00 40.77 26.88
CA VAL A 196 12.19 41.10 25.70
C VAL A 196 11.51 42.45 25.91
N THR A 197 11.47 43.27 24.89
CA THR A 197 10.81 44.58 24.87
C THR A 197 9.39 44.46 24.28
N ASN A 198 8.48 45.39 24.63
CA ASN A 198 7.15 45.50 24.04
C ASN A 198 7.17 45.49 22.51
N ARG A 199 8.16 46.21 21.92
CA ARG A 199 8.32 46.25 20.47
C ARG A 199 8.60 44.88 19.85
N GLN A 200 9.40 44.04 20.50
CA GLN A 200 9.68 42.69 20.02
C GLN A 200 8.42 41.79 20.10
N VAL A 201 7.58 42.00 21.12
CA VAL A 201 6.28 41.34 21.18
C VAL A 201 5.36 41.80 20.04
N ASP A 202 5.28 43.12 19.78
CA ASP A 202 4.49 43.67 18.67
C ASP A 202 4.97 43.13 17.31
N ASP A 203 6.28 43.08 17.07
CA ASP A 203 6.88 42.54 15.85
C ASP A 203 6.56 41.03 15.70
N ALA A 204 6.60 40.29 16.81
CA ALA A 204 6.24 38.86 16.84
C ALA A 204 4.75 38.63 16.59
N VAL A 205 3.86 39.44 17.16
CA VAL A 205 2.40 39.41 16.91
C VAL A 205 2.11 39.70 15.43
N ALA A 206 2.74 40.73 14.86
CA ALA A 206 2.58 41.03 13.45
C ALA A 206 3.01 39.84 12.57
N ARG A 207 4.16 39.24 12.88
CA ARG A 207 4.67 38.05 12.19
C ARG A 207 3.73 36.85 12.32
N ALA A 208 3.18 36.61 13.52
CA ALA A 208 2.20 35.54 13.75
C ALA A 208 0.92 35.75 12.94
N ASN A 209 0.40 36.98 12.92
CA ASN A 209 -0.79 37.33 12.15
C ASN A 209 -0.55 37.22 10.63
N ASP A 210 0.67 37.52 10.13
CA ASP A 210 1.04 37.26 8.74
C ASP A 210 0.99 35.77 8.39
N LEU A 211 1.25 34.88 9.35
CA LEU A 211 1.25 33.43 9.15
C LEU A 211 -0.14 32.80 9.27
N ILE A 212 -1.03 33.31 10.15
CA ILE A 212 -2.31 32.66 10.48
C ILE A 212 -3.55 33.46 10.07
N GLY A 213 -3.40 34.75 9.72
CA GLY A 213 -4.53 35.66 9.50
C GLY A 213 -5.42 35.27 8.32
N ASP A 214 -4.82 34.87 7.22
CA ASP A 214 -5.50 34.45 6.02
C ASP A 214 -5.40 32.94 5.76
N PRO A 215 -6.44 32.30 5.21
CA PRO A 215 -6.36 30.89 4.85
C PRO A 215 -5.42 30.69 3.66
N VAL A 216 -4.67 29.57 3.68
CA VAL A 216 -3.82 29.17 2.56
C VAL A 216 -4.52 28.12 1.72
N MET A 217 -4.52 28.32 0.40
CA MET A 217 -5.12 27.42 -0.57
C MET A 217 -4.06 26.90 -1.54
N LEU A 218 -3.87 25.58 -1.58
CA LEU A 218 -3.03 24.95 -2.59
C LEU A 218 -3.89 24.32 -3.69
N TRP A 219 -3.44 24.41 -4.94
CA TRP A 219 -4.13 23.89 -6.11
C TRP A 219 -3.20 23.08 -7.00
N ARG A 220 -3.79 22.16 -7.79
CA ARG A 220 -3.08 21.39 -8.80
C ARG A 220 -3.85 21.43 -10.12
N GLU A 221 -3.12 21.64 -11.22
CA GLU A 221 -3.69 21.65 -12.56
C GLU A 221 -4.30 20.29 -12.92
N GLY A 222 -5.50 20.31 -13.51
CA GLY A 222 -6.23 19.08 -13.86
C GLY A 222 -6.97 18.41 -12.71
N PHE A 223 -6.99 19.02 -11.52
CA PHE A 223 -7.69 18.50 -10.35
C PHE A 223 -8.76 19.49 -9.87
N ASP A 224 -9.94 18.96 -9.57
CA ASP A 224 -10.98 19.72 -8.92
C ASP A 224 -10.71 19.84 -7.41
N GLY A 225 -11.01 21.02 -6.86
CA GLY A 225 -10.83 21.31 -5.44
C GLY A 225 -9.50 21.98 -5.10
N ARG A 226 -9.35 22.26 -3.83
CA ARG A 226 -8.20 22.95 -3.23
C ARG A 226 -7.83 22.23 -1.93
N LEU A 227 -6.54 22.13 -1.65
CA LEU A 227 -6.06 21.75 -0.31
C LEU A 227 -6.05 23.04 0.52
N MET A 228 -6.88 23.08 1.55
CA MET A 228 -7.12 24.29 2.35
C MET A 228 -6.54 24.16 3.75
N PHE A 229 -5.75 25.15 4.13
CA PHE A 229 -5.33 25.39 5.49
C PHE A 229 -6.10 26.62 5.99
N THR A 230 -7.08 26.39 6.85
CA THR A 230 -7.87 27.49 7.41
C THR A 230 -7.05 28.29 8.43
N SER A 231 -7.40 29.55 8.68
CA SER A 231 -6.75 30.36 9.73
C SER A 231 -6.78 29.66 11.08
N ALA A 232 -7.86 28.96 11.42
CA ALA A 232 -7.96 28.16 12.64
C ALA A 232 -6.95 26.99 12.66
N GLY A 233 -6.81 26.28 11.54
CA GLY A 233 -5.80 25.21 11.42
C GLY A 233 -4.38 25.75 11.53
N LEU A 234 -4.07 26.85 10.83
CA LEU A 234 -2.76 27.51 10.92
C LEU A 234 -2.47 28.00 12.36
N ALA A 235 -3.47 28.52 13.04
CA ALA A 235 -3.36 28.94 14.45
C ALA A 235 -3.01 27.76 15.38
N THR A 236 -3.53 26.55 15.13
CA THR A 236 -3.15 25.36 15.92
C THR A 236 -1.72 24.89 15.65
N ALA A 237 -1.20 25.18 14.47
CA ALA A 237 0.18 24.86 14.08
C ALA A 237 1.19 25.94 14.52
N LEU A 238 0.72 27.12 14.96
CA LEU A 238 1.60 28.20 15.38
C LEU A 238 2.41 27.81 16.62
N ARG A 239 3.72 28.06 16.59
CA ARG A 239 4.64 27.94 17.71
C ARG A 239 5.28 29.28 17.96
N THR A 240 5.28 29.68 19.23
CA THR A 240 5.96 30.89 19.68
C THR A 240 6.82 30.56 20.89
N GLU A 241 8.05 31.00 20.89
CA GLU A 241 8.99 30.73 21.96
C GLU A 241 9.82 31.99 22.23
N VAL A 242 9.94 32.33 23.52
CA VAL A 242 10.86 33.38 23.96
C VAL A 242 12.24 32.78 24.16
N VAL A 243 13.18 33.15 23.31
CA VAL A 243 14.56 32.71 23.42
C VAL A 243 15.38 33.82 24.10
N VAL A 244 15.71 33.57 25.37
CA VAL A 244 16.50 34.51 26.19
C VAL A 244 17.96 34.37 25.85
N ASN A 245 18.36 34.99 24.74
CA ASN A 245 19.75 35.14 24.31
C ASN A 245 20.16 36.60 24.43
N SER A 246 21.38 36.97 24.01
CA SER A 246 21.82 38.35 23.97
C SER A 246 22.01 38.80 22.50
N PRO A 247 21.05 39.51 21.90
CA PRO A 247 19.76 39.97 22.44
C PRO A 247 18.67 38.88 22.49
N ALA A 248 17.73 39.00 23.42
CA ALA A 248 16.55 38.12 23.47
C ALA A 248 15.65 38.29 22.22
N THR A 249 14.98 37.23 21.80
CA THR A 249 14.10 37.23 20.63
C THR A 249 12.86 36.38 20.89
N ILE A 250 11.77 36.70 20.21
CA ILE A 250 10.61 35.83 20.14
C ILE A 250 10.64 35.12 18.79
N VAL A 251 10.78 33.80 18.80
CA VAL A 251 10.68 32.96 17.61
C VAL A 251 9.20 32.72 17.31
N VAL A 252 8.80 32.92 16.06
CA VAL A 252 7.42 32.70 15.59
C VAL A 252 7.50 31.89 14.32
N GLU A 253 6.96 30.67 14.37
CA GLU A 253 6.98 29.71 13.26
C GLU A 253 5.73 28.85 13.23
N LEU A 254 5.48 28.20 12.10
CA LEU A 254 4.47 27.14 11.98
C LEU A 254 5.15 25.80 12.11
N ASP A 255 4.63 24.95 12.98
CA ASP A 255 5.08 23.58 13.19
C ASP A 255 4.85 22.76 11.91
N GLU A 256 5.94 22.30 11.30
CA GLU A 256 5.89 21.53 10.06
C GLU A 256 5.15 20.19 10.20
N ALA A 257 5.24 19.51 11.35
CA ALA A 257 4.53 18.27 11.60
C ALA A 257 3.02 18.52 11.68
N ALA A 258 2.62 19.55 12.43
CA ALA A 258 1.22 19.95 12.50
C ALA A 258 0.66 20.35 11.12
N LEU A 259 1.44 21.04 10.27
CA LEU A 259 1.00 21.35 8.90
C LEU A 259 0.82 20.10 8.04
N ARG A 260 1.66 19.08 8.20
CA ARG A 260 1.47 17.78 7.52
C ARG A 260 0.19 17.09 8.00
N ASP A 261 -0.03 17.06 9.30
CA ASP A 261 -1.20 16.42 9.93
C ASP A 261 -2.51 17.07 9.48
N LEU A 262 -2.54 18.39 9.34
CA LEU A 262 -3.70 19.11 8.80
C LEU A 262 -4.04 18.73 7.36
N ALA A 263 -3.08 18.20 6.60
CA ALA A 263 -3.25 17.83 5.19
C ALA A 263 -3.62 16.35 4.98
N VAL A 264 -3.35 15.46 5.94
CA VAL A 264 -3.37 13.99 5.79
C VAL A 264 -4.64 13.44 5.14
N GLY A 265 -5.82 13.94 5.46
CA GLY A 265 -7.09 13.43 4.91
C GLY A 265 -7.39 13.84 3.47
N ASP A 266 -6.67 14.83 2.96
CA ASP A 266 -6.99 15.51 1.69
C ASP A 266 -5.96 15.33 0.57
N VAL A 267 -4.77 14.83 0.90
CA VAL A 267 -3.65 14.78 -0.06
C VAL A 267 -3.80 13.70 -1.13
N GLU A 268 -4.45 12.58 -0.81
CA GLU A 268 -4.61 11.45 -1.74
C GLU A 268 -5.35 11.83 -3.02
N ARG A 269 -6.32 12.74 -2.92
CA ARG A 269 -7.08 13.21 -4.09
C ARG A 269 -6.24 13.97 -5.12
N PHE A 270 -5.03 14.41 -4.75
CA PHE A 270 -4.09 15.07 -5.65
C PHE A 270 -3.04 14.12 -6.23
N ALA A 271 -3.12 12.83 -5.92
CA ALA A 271 -2.28 11.81 -6.52
C ALA A 271 -2.78 11.43 -7.93
N THR A 272 -1.88 11.02 -8.80
CA THR A 272 -2.23 10.33 -10.05
C THR A 272 -1.68 8.92 -10.03
N PRO A 273 -2.45 7.92 -10.45
CA PRO A 273 -1.93 6.57 -10.60
C PRO A 273 -0.88 6.52 -11.72
N PRO A 274 0.04 5.57 -11.67
CA PRO A 274 0.93 5.29 -12.79
C PRO A 274 0.13 4.81 -14.01
N VAL A 275 0.67 5.04 -15.19
CA VAL A 275 0.13 4.57 -16.46
C VAL A 275 1.18 3.65 -17.10
N ASP A 276 0.79 2.41 -17.36
CA ASP A 276 1.66 1.42 -18.00
C ASP A 276 2.02 1.79 -19.42
N ALA A 277 3.18 1.36 -19.87
CA ALA A 277 3.52 1.37 -21.29
C ALA A 277 2.49 0.54 -22.06
N ALA A 278 2.16 1.00 -23.25
CA ALA A 278 1.24 0.29 -24.14
C ALA A 278 1.89 0.08 -25.50
N PHE A 279 1.32 -0.83 -26.28
CA PHE A 279 1.80 -1.12 -27.62
C PHE A 279 0.75 -0.64 -28.64
N HIS A 280 1.23 -0.02 -29.70
CA HIS A 280 0.42 0.30 -30.86
C HIS A 280 0.93 -0.50 -32.04
N PHE A 281 0.04 -1.31 -32.64
CA PHE A 281 0.33 -2.11 -33.83
C PHE A 281 -0.27 -1.41 -35.06
N ASP A 282 0.59 -1.04 -36.01
CA ASP A 282 0.20 -0.51 -37.31
C ASP A 282 0.04 -1.69 -38.28
N LYS A 283 -1.19 -1.97 -38.70
CA LYS A 283 -1.53 -3.08 -39.59
C LYS A 283 -1.00 -2.91 -41.01
N ASP A 284 -0.92 -1.66 -41.48
CA ASP A 284 -0.51 -1.38 -42.87
C ASP A 284 1.00 -1.63 -43.05
N THR A 285 1.78 -1.38 -42.01
CA THR A 285 3.24 -1.52 -42.03
C THR A 285 3.74 -2.76 -41.28
N GLY A 286 2.93 -3.34 -40.37
CA GLY A 286 3.33 -4.39 -39.46
C GLY A 286 4.24 -3.88 -38.34
N GLU A 287 4.36 -2.57 -38.16
CA GLU A 287 5.21 -1.95 -37.15
C GLU A 287 4.52 -1.93 -35.79
N ILE A 288 5.30 -2.25 -34.75
CA ILE A 288 4.86 -2.16 -33.34
C ILE A 288 5.64 -1.01 -32.70
N THR A 289 4.91 0.01 -32.24
CA THR A 289 5.47 1.16 -31.53
C THR A 289 5.06 1.13 -30.06
N ILE A 290 5.95 1.60 -29.17
CA ILE A 290 5.70 1.66 -27.75
C ILE A 290 5.17 3.03 -27.38
N ILE A 291 4.01 3.07 -26.72
CA ILE A 291 3.48 4.25 -26.05
C ILE A 291 4.12 4.31 -24.67
N PRO A 292 4.90 5.36 -24.34
CA PRO A 292 5.65 5.42 -23.09
C PRO A 292 4.78 5.36 -21.84
N SER A 293 5.26 4.68 -20.82
CA SER A 293 4.69 4.67 -19.46
C SER A 293 4.82 6.05 -18.81
N LYS A 294 3.99 6.29 -17.82
CA LYS A 294 4.11 7.48 -16.96
C LYS A 294 4.09 7.03 -15.51
N PRO A 295 5.07 7.44 -14.69
CA PRO A 295 5.01 7.16 -13.25
C PRO A 295 3.83 7.88 -12.61
N GLY A 296 3.33 7.34 -11.53
CA GLY A 296 2.38 8.03 -10.67
C GLY A 296 2.99 9.30 -10.08
N THR A 297 2.15 10.16 -9.54
CA THR A 297 2.62 11.32 -8.78
C THR A 297 1.85 11.41 -7.47
N VAL A 298 2.54 11.79 -6.40
CA VAL A 298 1.97 11.98 -5.06
C VAL A 298 2.31 13.38 -4.55
N VAL A 299 1.61 13.83 -3.52
CA VAL A 299 1.96 15.09 -2.85
C VAL A 299 3.30 14.92 -2.12
N ASP A 300 4.19 15.87 -2.31
CA ASP A 300 5.46 15.93 -1.58
C ASP A 300 5.21 16.50 -0.18
N LEU A 301 5.00 15.61 0.78
CA LEU A 301 4.78 15.96 2.18
C LEU A 301 6.01 16.59 2.86
N ALA A 302 7.20 16.40 2.30
CA ALA A 302 8.40 17.06 2.82
C ALA A 302 8.45 18.54 2.41
N ALA A 303 8.06 18.85 1.17
CA ALA A 303 8.02 20.21 0.65
C ALA A 303 6.74 20.98 1.05
N LEU A 304 5.68 20.27 1.49
CA LEU A 304 4.38 20.86 1.78
C LEU A 304 4.42 21.97 2.84
N PRO A 305 5.06 21.80 4.02
CA PRO A 305 5.11 22.84 5.04
C PRO A 305 5.75 24.14 4.55
N ALA A 306 6.90 24.04 3.90
CA ALA A 306 7.58 25.21 3.35
C ALA A 306 6.72 25.93 2.29
N THR A 307 5.96 25.17 1.48
CA THR A 307 5.02 25.73 0.50
C THR A 307 3.88 26.50 1.17
N VAL A 308 3.32 25.94 2.26
CA VAL A 308 2.25 26.59 3.04
C VAL A 308 2.75 27.86 3.70
N ILE A 309 3.91 27.82 4.35
CA ILE A 309 4.53 28.98 5.01
C ILE A 309 4.81 30.10 4.00
N ASP A 310 5.40 29.74 2.86
CA ASP A 310 5.70 30.72 1.79
C ASP A 310 4.42 31.34 1.22
N ALA A 311 3.37 30.54 1.06
CA ALA A 311 2.08 31.02 0.60
C ALA A 311 1.40 31.94 1.62
N ALA A 312 1.42 31.60 2.92
CA ALA A 312 0.88 32.42 4.00
C ALA A 312 1.51 33.84 4.01
N LEU A 313 2.83 33.90 3.86
CA LEU A 313 3.58 35.16 3.87
C LEU A 313 3.44 35.99 2.60
N LYS A 314 2.79 35.48 1.54
CA LYS A 314 2.69 36.18 0.25
C LYS A 314 1.23 36.46 -0.14
N PHE A 315 0.61 35.48 -0.76
CA PHE A 315 -0.68 35.68 -1.43
C PHE A 315 -1.80 34.73 -0.98
N GLY A 316 -1.54 33.86 -0.02
CA GLY A 316 -2.49 32.86 0.45
C GLY A 316 -2.71 31.68 -0.53
N PHE A 317 -1.97 31.61 -1.67
CA PHE A 317 -2.10 30.48 -2.60
C PHE A 317 -0.78 30.06 -3.24
N ALA A 318 -0.68 28.73 -3.46
CA ALA A 318 0.44 28.14 -4.15
C ALA A 318 -0.02 26.87 -4.92
N ARG A 319 0.90 26.28 -5.70
CA ARG A 319 0.68 24.94 -6.26
C ARG A 319 0.96 23.88 -5.20
N VAL A 320 0.17 22.79 -5.22
CA VAL A 320 0.47 21.59 -4.42
C VAL A 320 1.84 21.07 -4.84
N PRO A 321 2.81 20.96 -3.94
CA PRO A 321 4.09 20.33 -4.26
C PRO A 321 3.88 18.84 -4.52
N THR A 322 4.47 18.31 -5.60
CA THR A 322 4.32 16.92 -6.01
C THR A 322 5.67 16.30 -6.31
N MET A 323 5.76 15.00 -6.03
CA MET A 323 6.91 14.18 -6.37
C MET A 323 6.49 12.95 -7.16
N ILE A 324 7.47 12.27 -7.76
CA ILE A 324 7.23 11.00 -8.44
C ILE A 324 6.79 9.98 -7.39
N GLY A 325 5.64 9.33 -7.67
CA GLY A 325 5.09 8.23 -6.89
C GLY A 325 5.52 6.88 -7.43
N ASP A 326 4.62 5.90 -7.36
CA ASP A 326 4.91 4.55 -7.80
C ASP A 326 5.21 4.50 -9.32
N PRO A 327 6.17 3.68 -9.74
CA PRO A 327 6.43 3.40 -11.15
C PRO A 327 5.25 2.65 -11.78
N ALA A 328 5.12 2.70 -13.08
CA ALA A 328 4.23 1.85 -13.85
C ALA A 328 4.61 0.37 -13.68
N ALA A 329 3.62 -0.53 -13.69
CA ALA A 329 3.86 -1.97 -13.62
C ALA A 329 4.59 -2.49 -14.87
N LEU A 330 4.23 -1.93 -16.04
CA LEU A 330 4.99 -2.09 -17.28
C LEU A 330 5.64 -0.75 -17.64
N THR A 331 6.95 -0.63 -17.40
CA THR A 331 7.68 0.60 -17.74
C THR A 331 8.05 0.62 -19.24
N THR A 332 8.41 1.79 -19.74
CA THR A 332 8.88 1.94 -21.13
C THR A 332 10.10 1.05 -21.39
N GLU A 333 11.06 1.02 -20.49
CA GLU A 333 12.28 0.21 -20.59
C GLU A 333 11.97 -1.28 -20.59
N MET A 334 10.98 -1.72 -19.80
CA MET A 334 10.52 -3.11 -19.80
C MET A 334 9.87 -3.47 -21.15
N ALA A 335 9.03 -2.57 -21.68
CA ALA A 335 8.40 -2.78 -22.99
C ALA A 335 9.43 -2.79 -24.13
N GLU A 336 10.44 -1.92 -24.10
CA GLU A 336 11.55 -1.89 -25.07
C GLU A 336 12.39 -3.17 -25.00
N ALA A 337 12.62 -3.72 -23.82
CA ALA A 337 13.35 -4.96 -23.63
C ALA A 337 12.65 -6.20 -24.20
N MET A 338 11.33 -6.13 -24.44
CA MET A 338 10.56 -7.20 -25.11
C MET A 338 10.86 -7.31 -26.61
N GLY A 339 11.44 -6.27 -27.21
CA GLY A 339 11.84 -6.26 -28.62
C GLY A 339 13.08 -7.12 -28.92
N PRO A 340 13.51 -7.17 -30.19
CA PRO A 340 12.87 -6.52 -31.33
C PRO A 340 11.58 -7.21 -31.78
N PHE A 341 10.59 -6.43 -32.20
CA PHE A 341 9.32 -6.94 -32.71
C PHE A 341 9.38 -7.14 -34.24
N GLY A 342 8.63 -8.11 -34.74
CA GLY A 342 8.50 -8.36 -36.16
C GLY A 342 7.48 -9.46 -36.46
N GLU A 343 7.38 -9.86 -37.73
CA GLU A 343 6.59 -11.02 -38.12
C GLU A 343 7.22 -12.30 -37.53
N VAL A 344 6.43 -13.02 -36.73
CA VAL A 344 6.82 -14.28 -36.10
C VAL A 344 6.41 -15.47 -36.97
N SER A 345 5.18 -15.46 -37.46
CA SER A 345 4.65 -16.52 -38.31
C SER A 345 3.47 -16.00 -39.14
N THR A 346 3.32 -16.53 -40.32
CA THR A 346 2.16 -16.32 -41.17
C THR A 346 1.69 -17.64 -41.77
N PHE A 347 0.37 -17.80 -41.90
CA PHE A 347 -0.20 -18.97 -42.57
C PHE A 347 -1.45 -18.60 -43.36
N THR A 348 -1.54 -19.17 -44.58
CA THR A 348 -2.67 -18.95 -45.47
C THR A 348 -3.33 -20.28 -45.84
N THR A 349 -4.67 -20.29 -45.80
CA THR A 349 -5.42 -21.39 -46.40
C THR A 349 -6.40 -20.87 -47.45
N TYR A 350 -6.70 -21.75 -48.44
CA TYR A 350 -7.48 -21.41 -49.60
C TYR A 350 -8.85 -22.09 -49.57
N HIS A 351 -9.85 -21.41 -50.09
CA HIS A 351 -11.22 -21.94 -50.22
C HIS A 351 -11.89 -21.41 -51.49
N PRO A 352 -12.88 -22.14 -52.04
CA PRO A 352 -13.66 -21.62 -53.14
C PRO A 352 -14.38 -20.29 -52.78
N CYS A 353 -14.45 -19.37 -53.72
CA CYS A 353 -15.18 -18.14 -53.55
C CYS A 353 -16.73 -18.35 -53.55
N CYS A 354 -17.42 -17.27 -53.18
CA CYS A 354 -18.86 -17.06 -53.42
C CYS A 354 -19.82 -18.04 -52.69
N ALA A 355 -19.32 -18.85 -51.77
CA ALA A 355 -20.16 -19.70 -50.92
C ALA A 355 -20.49 -18.97 -49.59
N SER A 356 -21.66 -19.22 -49.01
CA SER A 356 -22.09 -18.64 -47.73
C SER A 356 -21.06 -18.83 -46.58
N ARG A 357 -20.25 -19.88 -46.66
CA ARG A 357 -19.14 -20.12 -45.71
C ARG A 357 -18.08 -19.02 -45.70
N VAL A 358 -17.91 -18.30 -46.83
CA VAL A 358 -16.91 -17.22 -46.93
C VAL A 358 -17.28 -16.08 -45.99
N THR A 359 -18.55 -15.73 -45.89
CA THR A 359 -19.05 -14.74 -44.93
C THR A 359 -18.69 -15.12 -43.50
N ASN A 360 -18.82 -16.39 -43.10
CA ASN A 360 -18.50 -16.84 -41.75
C ASN A 360 -16.99 -16.84 -41.49
N ILE A 361 -16.19 -17.17 -42.51
CA ILE A 361 -14.71 -17.15 -42.39
C ILE A 361 -14.22 -15.70 -42.18
N GLN A 362 -14.71 -14.77 -43.01
CA GLN A 362 -14.32 -13.37 -42.96
C GLN A 362 -14.78 -12.72 -41.65
N LYS A 363 -16.05 -12.96 -41.27
CA LYS A 363 -16.56 -12.43 -40.01
C LYS A 363 -15.77 -12.89 -38.80
N LEU A 364 -15.42 -14.17 -38.71
CA LEU A 364 -14.59 -14.67 -37.62
C LEU A 364 -13.16 -14.06 -37.67
N ALA A 365 -12.63 -13.82 -38.86
CA ALA A 365 -11.37 -13.14 -39.03
C ALA A 365 -11.44 -11.72 -38.48
N ASP A 366 -12.48 -10.96 -38.81
CA ASP A 366 -12.70 -9.58 -38.31
C ASP A 366 -12.83 -9.53 -36.77
N GLU A 367 -13.44 -10.55 -36.15
CA GLU A 367 -13.59 -10.62 -34.70
C GLU A 367 -12.29 -10.92 -33.93
N ILE A 368 -11.37 -11.62 -34.59
CA ILE A 368 -10.06 -11.99 -33.98
C ILE A 368 -8.98 -10.96 -34.32
N ASP A 369 -9.18 -10.23 -35.37
CA ASP A 369 -8.24 -9.25 -35.89
C ASP A 369 -7.89 -8.16 -34.88
N GLY A 370 -6.59 -7.82 -34.78
CA GLY A 370 -6.08 -6.82 -33.83
C GLY A 370 -6.01 -7.29 -32.37
N SER A 371 -6.33 -8.56 -32.08
CA SER A 371 -6.16 -9.11 -30.74
C SER A 371 -4.70 -9.08 -30.30
N VAL A 372 -4.46 -8.76 -29.02
CA VAL A 372 -3.14 -8.75 -28.40
C VAL A 372 -3.14 -9.75 -27.25
N VAL A 373 -2.13 -10.60 -27.19
CA VAL A 373 -1.96 -11.63 -26.15
C VAL A 373 -0.66 -11.35 -25.40
N MET A 374 -0.77 -10.93 -24.16
CA MET A 374 0.37 -10.59 -23.33
C MET A 374 1.17 -11.84 -22.91
N PRO A 375 2.44 -11.71 -22.49
CA PRO A 375 3.22 -12.81 -21.95
C PRO A 375 2.48 -13.59 -20.87
N GLY A 376 2.43 -14.91 -20.99
CA GLY A 376 1.75 -15.80 -20.05
C GLY A 376 0.23 -15.95 -20.24
N GLU A 377 -0.40 -15.12 -21.05
CA GLU A 377 -1.85 -15.21 -21.33
C GLU A 377 -2.19 -16.36 -22.26
N THR A 378 -3.40 -16.88 -22.09
CA THR A 378 -3.97 -17.89 -22.98
C THR A 378 -5.08 -17.24 -23.81
N PHE A 379 -4.94 -17.32 -25.13
CA PHE A 379 -5.93 -16.87 -26.09
C PHE A 379 -6.88 -18.01 -26.47
N SER A 380 -8.17 -17.72 -26.55
CA SER A 380 -9.23 -18.63 -26.99
C SER A 380 -10.02 -17.99 -28.13
N VAL A 381 -10.11 -18.69 -29.25
CA VAL A 381 -10.96 -18.23 -30.36
C VAL A 381 -12.42 -18.18 -29.98
N ASN A 382 -12.89 -19.14 -29.18
CA ASN A 382 -14.28 -19.19 -28.72
C ASN A 382 -14.61 -18.11 -27.69
N ASP A 383 -13.69 -17.80 -26.77
CA ASP A 383 -13.93 -16.78 -25.76
C ASP A 383 -13.94 -15.37 -26.39
N THR A 384 -13.11 -15.16 -27.42
CA THR A 384 -13.04 -13.88 -28.14
C THR A 384 -14.25 -13.66 -29.07
N ALA A 385 -14.58 -14.65 -29.92
CA ALA A 385 -15.64 -14.51 -30.93
C ALA A 385 -17.03 -14.90 -30.42
N GLY A 386 -17.14 -15.56 -29.27
CA GLY A 386 -18.40 -16.01 -28.72
C GLY A 386 -19.12 -17.09 -29.58
N LYS A 387 -20.42 -17.22 -29.33
CA LYS A 387 -21.25 -18.15 -30.06
C LYS A 387 -21.64 -17.62 -31.43
N ARG A 388 -21.33 -18.36 -32.50
CA ARG A 388 -21.66 -17.99 -33.88
C ARG A 388 -23.17 -18.13 -34.09
N THR A 389 -23.90 -17.02 -34.10
CA THR A 389 -25.35 -16.97 -34.30
C THR A 389 -25.74 -16.10 -35.49
N SER A 390 -26.97 -16.24 -35.98
CA SER A 390 -27.46 -15.35 -37.03
C SER A 390 -27.66 -13.91 -36.54
N ALA A 391 -27.89 -13.72 -35.25
CA ALA A 391 -27.96 -12.39 -34.65
C ALA A 391 -26.62 -11.66 -34.70
N GLU A 392 -25.53 -12.40 -34.55
CA GLU A 392 -24.14 -11.91 -34.69
C GLU A 392 -23.70 -11.75 -36.16
N GLY A 393 -24.58 -12.07 -37.14
CA GLY A 393 -24.30 -11.94 -38.57
C GLY A 393 -23.69 -13.17 -39.23
N TYR A 394 -23.60 -14.31 -38.52
CA TYR A 394 -23.21 -15.57 -39.13
C TYR A 394 -24.31 -16.16 -39.95
N VAL A 395 -23.97 -16.82 -41.05
CA VAL A 395 -24.94 -17.39 -41.98
C VAL A 395 -24.87 -18.93 -41.96
N ARG A 396 -25.90 -19.57 -42.48
CA ARG A 396 -25.92 -21.02 -42.66
C ARG A 396 -24.97 -21.42 -43.78
N ALA A 397 -24.13 -22.40 -43.50
CA ALA A 397 -23.20 -22.95 -44.47
C ALA A 397 -22.96 -24.44 -44.22
N GLY A 398 -22.35 -25.15 -45.14
CA GLY A 398 -22.03 -26.58 -44.95
C GLY A 398 -21.13 -26.82 -43.75
N ALA A 399 -21.50 -27.79 -42.91
CA ALA A 399 -20.77 -28.15 -41.70
C ALA A 399 -20.66 -29.67 -41.51
N ILE A 400 -19.71 -30.12 -40.69
CA ILE A 400 -19.63 -31.49 -40.20
C ILE A 400 -20.21 -31.52 -38.78
N ILE A 401 -21.24 -32.29 -38.59
CA ILE A 401 -21.90 -32.46 -37.29
C ILE A 401 -21.95 -33.96 -36.99
N GLY A 402 -21.39 -34.39 -35.85
CA GLY A 402 -21.39 -35.79 -35.45
C GLY A 402 -20.63 -36.74 -36.40
N GLY A 403 -19.73 -36.21 -37.25
CA GLY A 403 -19.00 -37.00 -38.24
C GLY A 403 -19.71 -37.18 -39.57
N GLU A 404 -20.81 -36.48 -39.83
CA GLU A 404 -21.54 -36.46 -41.10
C GLU A 404 -21.50 -35.05 -41.71
N VAL A 405 -21.43 -35.00 -43.05
CA VAL A 405 -21.43 -33.73 -43.80
C VAL A 405 -22.87 -33.31 -44.06
N TYR A 406 -23.27 -32.18 -43.49
CA TYR A 406 -24.57 -31.57 -43.71
C TYR A 406 -24.49 -30.39 -44.67
N CYS A 407 -25.47 -30.26 -45.54
CA CYS A 407 -25.60 -29.10 -46.39
C CYS A 407 -26.32 -27.95 -45.69
N CYS A 408 -26.39 -26.79 -46.36
CA CYS A 408 -26.72 -25.46 -45.87
C CYS A 408 -28.15 -25.27 -45.28
N ASP A 409 -29.05 -26.24 -45.41
CA ASP A 409 -30.44 -26.12 -45.01
C ASP A 409 -30.71 -26.42 -43.52
N ASN A 410 -29.76 -27.04 -42.84
CA ASN A 410 -29.89 -27.37 -41.43
C ASN A 410 -29.73 -26.12 -40.53
N PRO A 411 -30.71 -25.81 -39.68
CA PRO A 411 -30.57 -24.66 -38.72
C PRO A 411 -29.36 -24.74 -37.83
N ALA A 412 -28.84 -25.93 -37.56
CA ALA A 412 -27.61 -26.11 -36.75
C ALA A 412 -26.34 -25.76 -37.49
N ASN A 413 -26.41 -25.40 -38.78
CA ASN A 413 -25.22 -25.08 -39.60
C ASN A 413 -24.87 -23.58 -39.63
N VAL A 414 -25.42 -22.76 -38.75
CA VAL A 414 -24.97 -21.37 -38.60
C VAL A 414 -23.51 -21.36 -38.16
N GLY A 415 -22.67 -20.58 -38.81
CA GLY A 415 -21.22 -20.54 -38.58
C GLY A 415 -20.46 -21.67 -39.31
N GLY A 416 -21.11 -22.43 -40.21
CA GLY A 416 -20.41 -23.44 -41.02
C GLY A 416 -19.26 -22.81 -41.83
N GLY A 417 -18.09 -23.47 -41.82
CA GLY A 417 -16.89 -22.99 -42.49
C GLY A 417 -15.85 -22.30 -41.57
N THR A 418 -16.21 -21.92 -40.35
CA THR A 418 -15.28 -21.26 -39.39
C THR A 418 -14.06 -22.11 -39.05
N SER A 419 -14.12 -23.43 -39.15
CA SER A 419 -12.95 -24.31 -39.02
C SER A 419 -11.88 -24.04 -40.10
N GLN A 420 -12.20 -23.35 -41.19
CA GLN A 420 -11.18 -22.86 -42.14
C GLN A 420 -10.27 -21.81 -41.48
N PHE A 421 -10.90 -20.83 -40.81
CA PHE A 421 -10.17 -19.83 -40.02
C PHE A 421 -9.38 -20.52 -38.90
N ALA A 422 -10.05 -21.38 -38.11
CA ALA A 422 -9.41 -22.10 -37.00
C ALA A 422 -8.17 -22.90 -37.43
N THR A 423 -8.24 -23.55 -38.61
CA THR A 423 -7.09 -24.25 -39.18
C THR A 423 -5.96 -23.30 -39.56
N THR A 424 -6.29 -22.12 -40.15
CA THR A 424 -5.29 -21.12 -40.50
C THR A 424 -4.62 -20.57 -39.24
N PHE A 425 -5.44 -20.20 -38.26
CA PHE A 425 -5.00 -19.69 -36.97
C PHE A 425 -4.11 -20.69 -36.22
N TYR A 426 -4.52 -21.94 -36.12
CA TYR A 426 -3.72 -22.99 -35.49
C TYR A 426 -2.34 -23.17 -36.16
N ASN A 427 -2.27 -23.06 -37.48
CA ASN A 427 -1.00 -23.15 -38.17
C ASN A 427 -0.10 -21.91 -37.91
N ALA A 428 -0.66 -20.73 -37.72
CA ALA A 428 0.10 -19.58 -37.26
C ALA A 428 0.65 -19.81 -35.83
N VAL A 429 -0.15 -20.37 -34.91
CA VAL A 429 0.31 -20.82 -33.57
C VAL A 429 1.43 -21.84 -33.68
N PHE A 430 1.23 -22.85 -34.51
CA PHE A 430 2.17 -23.97 -34.70
C PHE A 430 3.54 -23.50 -35.19
N PHE A 431 3.59 -22.68 -36.23
CA PHE A 431 4.82 -22.15 -36.80
C PHE A 431 5.39 -20.95 -36.04
N GLY A 432 4.56 -20.25 -35.26
CA GLY A 432 4.98 -19.22 -34.29
C GLY A 432 5.68 -19.80 -33.07
N CYS A 433 5.67 -21.12 -32.93
CA CYS A 433 6.27 -21.84 -31.80
C CYS A 433 5.60 -21.56 -30.44
N TYR A 434 4.36 -21.11 -30.43
CA TYR A 434 3.62 -20.88 -29.19
C TYR A 434 3.05 -22.17 -28.61
N GLU A 435 2.76 -22.17 -27.30
CA GLU A 435 2.21 -23.32 -26.61
C GLU A 435 0.80 -23.63 -27.11
N ASP A 436 0.60 -24.83 -27.65
CA ASP A 436 -0.69 -25.36 -28.06
C ASP A 436 -1.45 -25.88 -26.82
N VAL A 437 -2.49 -25.16 -26.41
CA VAL A 437 -3.30 -25.51 -25.25
C VAL A 437 -4.48 -26.39 -25.65
N GLU A 438 -5.15 -26.05 -26.77
CA GLU A 438 -6.29 -26.84 -27.28
C GLU A 438 -6.41 -26.66 -28.78
N HIS A 439 -6.41 -27.78 -29.50
CA HIS A 439 -6.91 -27.88 -30.86
C HIS A 439 -7.44 -29.31 -31.13
N GLN A 440 -8.33 -29.43 -32.05
CA GLN A 440 -8.87 -30.73 -32.43
C GLN A 440 -9.03 -30.84 -33.95
N PRO A 441 -8.34 -31.80 -34.62
CA PRO A 441 -8.56 -32.10 -36.03
C PRO A 441 -10.01 -32.60 -36.31
N HIS A 442 -10.45 -32.48 -37.57
CA HIS A 442 -11.75 -32.99 -37.96
C HIS A 442 -11.80 -34.51 -37.86
N SER A 443 -12.99 -35.05 -37.67
CA SER A 443 -13.19 -36.50 -37.70
C SER A 443 -13.05 -37.12 -39.08
N LEU A 444 -13.22 -36.32 -40.15
CA LEU A 444 -12.99 -36.67 -41.54
C LEU A 444 -11.93 -35.78 -42.15
N TYR A 445 -11.02 -36.33 -42.92
CA TYR A 445 -9.99 -35.53 -43.57
C TYR A 445 -10.50 -34.79 -44.79
N PHE A 446 -10.14 -33.52 -44.92
CA PHE A 446 -10.39 -32.69 -46.09
C PHE A 446 -9.05 -32.28 -46.72
N SER A 447 -8.86 -32.59 -48.01
CA SER A 447 -7.59 -32.34 -48.73
C SER A 447 -7.18 -30.86 -48.84
N ARG A 448 -8.12 -29.93 -48.53
CA ARG A 448 -7.79 -28.49 -48.48
C ARG A 448 -7.08 -28.06 -47.20
N TYR A 449 -7.03 -28.93 -46.21
CA TYR A 449 -6.34 -28.69 -44.96
C TYR A 449 -5.01 -29.43 -44.83
N PRO A 450 -4.04 -28.92 -44.11
CA PRO A 450 -2.83 -29.69 -43.81
C PRO A 450 -3.19 -30.92 -42.97
N TYR A 451 -2.70 -32.09 -43.38
CA TYR A 451 -3.00 -33.36 -42.71
C TYR A 451 -2.52 -33.35 -41.25
N VAL A 452 -3.41 -33.65 -40.31
CA VAL A 452 -3.20 -33.63 -38.84
C VAL A 452 -2.91 -32.23 -38.24
N ARG A 453 -2.66 -31.20 -39.05
CA ARG A 453 -2.52 -29.80 -38.61
C ARG A 453 -3.76 -28.97 -38.93
N GLU A 454 -4.91 -29.56 -38.91
CA GLU A 454 -6.17 -28.86 -39.04
C GLU A 454 -6.82 -28.67 -37.66
N ALA A 455 -7.69 -27.67 -37.53
CA ALA A 455 -8.44 -27.41 -36.32
C ALA A 455 -9.93 -27.26 -36.62
N THR A 456 -10.75 -27.89 -35.80
CA THR A 456 -12.21 -27.78 -35.79
C THR A 456 -12.62 -26.72 -34.78
N LEU A 457 -13.61 -25.90 -35.11
CA LEU A 457 -14.20 -24.93 -34.20
C LEU A 457 -15.69 -25.22 -34.00
N GLY A 458 -16.08 -25.42 -32.77
CA GLY A 458 -17.47 -25.55 -32.31
C GLY A 458 -17.74 -24.57 -31.18
N PHE A 459 -18.93 -24.59 -30.59
CA PHE A 459 -19.21 -23.80 -29.41
C PHE A 459 -20.09 -24.60 -28.42
N PRO A 460 -19.72 -24.69 -27.13
CA PRO A 460 -18.50 -24.12 -26.51
C PRO A 460 -17.22 -24.90 -26.84
N ALA A 461 -17.31 -26.07 -27.47
CA ALA A 461 -16.14 -26.88 -27.86
C ALA A 461 -16.44 -27.61 -29.18
N PRO A 462 -15.37 -28.03 -29.94
CA PRO A 462 -13.95 -27.79 -29.71
C PRO A 462 -13.55 -26.35 -29.96
N ASP A 463 -12.41 -25.93 -29.37
CA ASP A 463 -11.83 -24.61 -29.50
C ASP A 463 -10.43 -24.68 -30.12
N VAL A 464 -9.83 -23.51 -30.38
CA VAL A 464 -8.42 -23.34 -30.62
C VAL A 464 -7.88 -22.36 -29.59
N LYS A 465 -6.98 -22.86 -28.74
CA LYS A 465 -6.34 -22.07 -27.69
C LYS A 465 -4.83 -22.20 -27.78
N PHE A 466 -4.16 -21.08 -27.59
CA PHE A 466 -2.72 -21.08 -27.39
C PHE A 466 -2.36 -20.19 -26.20
N ARG A 467 -1.22 -20.50 -25.58
CA ARG A 467 -0.62 -19.63 -24.58
C ARG A 467 0.56 -18.93 -25.19
N ASN A 468 0.63 -17.63 -24.95
CA ASN A 468 1.84 -16.87 -25.23
C ASN A 468 2.89 -17.20 -24.16
N ASP A 469 3.76 -18.15 -24.48
CA ASP A 469 4.86 -18.61 -23.63
C ASP A 469 6.20 -17.90 -23.96
N SER A 470 6.10 -16.75 -24.62
CA SER A 470 7.23 -15.84 -24.86
C SER A 470 7.22 -14.65 -23.86
N ASP A 471 8.31 -13.90 -23.83
CA ASP A 471 8.48 -12.74 -22.98
C ASP A 471 7.95 -11.44 -23.61
N ALA A 472 7.32 -11.52 -24.78
CA ALA A 472 6.81 -10.36 -25.52
C ALA A 472 5.34 -10.55 -25.94
N PRO A 473 4.58 -9.46 -26.13
CA PRO A 473 3.21 -9.57 -26.63
C PRO A 473 3.14 -10.14 -28.03
N VAL A 474 2.04 -10.86 -28.31
CA VAL A 474 1.69 -11.36 -29.65
C VAL A 474 0.54 -10.54 -30.19
N PHE A 475 0.74 -9.94 -31.37
CA PHE A 475 -0.29 -9.21 -32.11
C PHE A 475 -0.81 -10.11 -33.22
N ILE A 476 -2.13 -10.26 -33.29
CA ILE A 476 -2.79 -11.13 -34.27
C ILE A 476 -3.36 -10.23 -35.37
N ASP A 477 -2.84 -10.40 -36.56
CA ASP A 477 -3.36 -9.75 -37.76
C ASP A 477 -4.04 -10.78 -38.66
N THR A 478 -5.19 -10.41 -39.24
CA THR A 478 -5.91 -11.25 -40.15
C THR A 478 -6.20 -10.50 -41.44
N SER A 479 -6.00 -11.20 -42.57
CA SER A 479 -6.34 -10.67 -43.87
C SER A 479 -7.00 -11.73 -44.74
N TYR A 480 -7.85 -11.32 -45.67
CA TYR A 480 -8.56 -12.27 -46.51
C TYR A 480 -8.86 -11.74 -47.90
N THR A 481 -9.12 -12.65 -48.79
CA THR A 481 -9.65 -12.39 -50.13
C THR A 481 -10.97 -13.17 -50.31
N GLY A 482 -11.55 -13.13 -51.51
CA GLY A 482 -12.70 -13.98 -51.84
C GLY A 482 -12.37 -15.48 -51.85
N GLY A 483 -11.11 -15.89 -51.82
CA GLY A 483 -10.65 -17.29 -51.93
C GLY A 483 -9.59 -17.71 -50.93
N SER A 484 -9.20 -16.85 -50.01
CA SER A 484 -8.16 -17.17 -49.00
C SER A 484 -8.42 -16.45 -47.68
N ILE A 485 -7.84 -17.01 -46.63
CA ILE A 485 -7.70 -16.40 -45.30
C ILE A 485 -6.26 -16.56 -44.85
N THR A 486 -5.66 -15.48 -44.37
CA THR A 486 -4.31 -15.43 -43.80
C THR A 486 -4.39 -14.98 -42.35
N VAL A 487 -3.60 -15.59 -41.49
CA VAL A 487 -3.36 -15.16 -40.11
C VAL A 487 -1.86 -14.96 -39.95
N THR A 488 -1.48 -13.78 -39.49
CA THR A 488 -0.10 -13.41 -39.21
C THR A 488 0.05 -13.03 -37.74
N PHE A 489 1.07 -13.56 -37.09
CA PHE A 489 1.46 -13.19 -35.74
C PHE A 489 2.68 -12.31 -35.79
N TYR A 490 2.56 -11.12 -35.17
CA TYR A 490 3.66 -10.21 -34.94
C TYR A 490 4.03 -10.19 -33.46
N GLY A 491 5.29 -9.94 -33.15
CA GLY A 491 5.80 -9.93 -31.78
C GLY A 491 7.27 -10.32 -31.72
N ASN A 492 7.63 -11.00 -30.64
CA ASN A 492 8.95 -11.61 -30.46
C ASN A 492 8.81 -12.93 -29.70
N ASN A 493 8.99 -14.03 -30.39
CA ASN A 493 8.91 -15.37 -29.79
C ASN A 493 10.23 -15.86 -29.18
N GLY A 494 11.19 -14.96 -28.93
CA GLY A 494 12.51 -15.29 -28.42
C GLY A 494 13.41 -15.96 -29.49
N GLY A 495 13.16 -15.71 -30.79
CA GLY A 495 13.95 -16.24 -31.91
C GLY A 495 13.74 -17.74 -32.15
N ARG A 496 12.70 -18.34 -31.63
CA ARG A 496 12.33 -19.75 -31.88
C ARG A 496 11.85 -19.94 -33.31
N THR A 497 12.21 -21.07 -33.92
CA THR A 497 11.73 -21.46 -35.26
C THR A 497 11.13 -22.85 -35.23
N CYS A 498 9.95 -23.02 -35.84
CA CYS A 498 9.22 -24.28 -35.84
C CYS A 498 9.07 -24.86 -37.23
N THR A 499 9.38 -26.16 -37.36
CA THR A 499 9.14 -26.96 -38.55
C THR A 499 8.22 -28.13 -38.26
N SER A 500 7.65 -28.75 -39.30
CA SER A 500 6.78 -29.90 -39.14
C SER A 500 7.31 -31.12 -39.86
N GLU A 501 7.30 -32.25 -39.18
CA GLU A 501 7.61 -33.57 -39.73
C GLU A 501 6.38 -34.46 -39.61
N ARG A 502 6.11 -35.27 -40.64
CA ARG A 502 4.98 -36.20 -40.64
C ARG A 502 5.38 -37.63 -40.81
N SER A 503 4.86 -38.50 -39.97
CA SER A 503 4.99 -39.95 -40.11
C SER A 503 3.61 -40.60 -39.93
N GLY A 504 3.04 -41.11 -41.03
CA GLY A 504 1.68 -41.67 -41.00
C GLY A 504 0.62 -40.66 -40.53
N ASN A 505 -0.04 -40.98 -39.45
CA ASN A 505 -1.09 -40.15 -38.79
C ASN A 505 -0.54 -39.27 -37.66
N THR A 506 0.76 -39.19 -37.55
CA THR A 506 1.45 -38.35 -36.55
C THR A 506 2.13 -37.18 -37.23
N ILE A 507 1.92 -35.99 -36.68
CA ILE A 507 2.65 -34.77 -37.00
C ILE A 507 3.54 -34.41 -35.80
N THR A 508 4.78 -34.09 -36.07
CA THR A 508 5.76 -33.63 -35.06
C THR A 508 6.15 -32.19 -35.37
N ARG A 509 6.00 -31.32 -34.41
CA ARG A 509 6.59 -29.98 -34.41
C ARG A 509 7.99 -30.08 -33.85
N VAL A 510 8.96 -29.66 -34.62
CA VAL A 510 10.35 -29.52 -34.17
C VAL A 510 10.61 -28.04 -33.96
N MET A 511 10.86 -27.65 -32.72
CA MET A 511 11.18 -26.28 -32.34
C MET A 511 12.69 -26.18 -32.12
N ALA A 512 13.34 -25.31 -32.87
CA ALA A 512 14.72 -24.93 -32.66
C ALA A 512 14.81 -23.65 -31.85
N HIS A 513 15.66 -23.63 -30.83
CA HIS A 513 15.93 -22.49 -29.96
C HIS A 513 17.23 -21.79 -30.40
N PRO A 514 17.37 -20.49 -30.10
CA PRO A 514 18.57 -19.70 -30.44
C PRO A 514 19.88 -20.26 -29.85
N ASP A 515 19.81 -20.98 -28.75
CA ASP A 515 20.95 -21.64 -28.10
C ASP A 515 21.42 -22.92 -28.83
N GLY A 516 20.74 -23.29 -29.91
CA GLY A 516 21.02 -24.48 -30.70
C GLY A 516 20.36 -25.76 -30.19
N THR A 517 19.61 -25.69 -29.12
CA THR A 517 18.80 -26.82 -28.64
C THR A 517 17.55 -27.02 -29.48
N THR A 518 16.97 -28.23 -29.46
CA THR A 518 15.70 -28.53 -30.11
C THR A 518 14.76 -29.24 -29.18
N THR A 519 13.47 -28.87 -29.24
CA THR A 519 12.39 -29.59 -28.57
C THR A 519 11.35 -30.07 -29.55
N THR A 520 10.65 -31.17 -29.24
CA THR A 520 9.66 -31.77 -30.14
C THR A 520 8.33 -31.98 -29.41
N GLN A 521 7.23 -31.76 -30.15
CA GLN A 521 5.88 -32.11 -29.73
C GLN A 521 5.21 -32.90 -30.84
N SER A 522 4.45 -33.92 -30.51
CA SER A 522 3.81 -34.80 -31.51
C SER A 522 2.34 -35.00 -31.22
N TRP A 523 1.54 -34.95 -32.25
CA TRP A 523 0.10 -35.20 -32.22
C TRP A 523 -0.24 -36.32 -33.19
N THR A 524 -1.09 -37.28 -32.78
CA THR A 524 -1.56 -38.38 -33.58
C THR A 524 -3.07 -38.30 -33.69
N TRP A 525 -3.57 -38.37 -34.94
CA TRP A 525 -5.02 -38.32 -35.17
C TRP A 525 -5.45 -39.36 -36.20
N ASN A 526 -6.52 -40.10 -35.84
CA ASN A 526 -7.09 -41.15 -36.73
C ASN A 526 -8.39 -40.69 -37.35
N TYR A 527 -8.36 -40.41 -38.63
CA TYR A 527 -9.56 -40.03 -39.38
C TYR A 527 -10.50 -41.18 -39.55
N LYS A 528 -11.82 -40.91 -39.41
CA LYS A 528 -12.87 -41.89 -39.76
C LYS A 528 -12.97 -42.01 -41.28
N GLN A 529 -13.31 -43.19 -41.75
CA GLN A 529 -13.67 -43.37 -43.17
C GLN A 529 -15.03 -42.76 -43.43
N PRO A 530 -15.23 -42.04 -44.57
CA PRO A 530 -16.54 -41.57 -44.96
C PRO A 530 -17.52 -42.74 -45.06
N LYS A 531 -18.70 -42.63 -44.46
CA LYS A 531 -19.74 -43.61 -44.69
C LYS A 531 -20.07 -43.62 -46.18
N PRO A 532 -20.22 -44.79 -46.83
CA PRO A 532 -20.64 -44.84 -48.22
C PRO A 532 -22.01 -44.13 -48.36
N LYS A 533 -22.11 -43.21 -49.33
CA LYS A 533 -23.42 -42.66 -49.70
C LYS A 533 -24.31 -43.82 -50.09
N VAL A 534 -25.35 -44.07 -49.34
CA VAL A 534 -26.45 -44.95 -49.77
C VAL A 534 -27.13 -44.21 -50.90
N THR A 535 -26.80 -44.57 -52.13
CA THR A 535 -27.56 -44.17 -53.32
C THR A 535 -28.96 -44.83 -53.15
N ALA A 536 -29.95 -43.99 -52.91
CA ALA A 536 -31.32 -44.51 -52.89
C ALA A 536 -31.60 -45.24 -54.24
N THR A 537 -31.66 -46.57 -54.20
CA THR A 537 -32.07 -47.38 -55.34
C THR A 537 -33.52 -46.97 -55.57
N THR A 538 -33.77 -46.36 -56.72
CA THR A 538 -35.12 -46.07 -57.21
C THR A 538 -35.91 -47.40 -57.24
N VAL A 539 -36.84 -47.56 -56.34
CA VAL A 539 -37.88 -48.62 -56.44
C VAL A 539 -38.75 -48.25 -57.62
N PRO A 540 -38.97 -49.18 -58.55
CA PRO A 540 -39.85 -48.93 -59.70
C PRO A 540 -41.28 -48.65 -59.19
N ALA A 541 -41.95 -47.67 -59.82
CA ALA A 541 -43.31 -47.25 -59.52
C ALA A 541 -44.28 -48.45 -59.57
N ALA A 542 -44.91 -48.77 -58.45
CA ALA A 542 -46.04 -49.69 -58.44
C ALA A 542 -47.27 -49.04 -59.08
N THR A 543 -47.84 -49.73 -60.01
CA THR A 543 -49.02 -49.39 -60.82
C THR A 543 -50.21 -49.09 -59.92
N THR A 544 -50.83 -47.95 -60.13
CA THR A 544 -52.06 -47.47 -59.49
C THR A 544 -53.23 -48.29 -59.93
N THR A 545 -53.90 -49.00 -59.03
CA THR A 545 -55.23 -49.52 -59.25
C THR A 545 -56.22 -48.68 -58.45
N THR A 546 -57.06 -47.96 -59.16
CA THR A 546 -58.21 -47.18 -58.65
C THR A 546 -59.33 -48.09 -58.27
N VAL A 547 -59.93 -47.95 -57.09
CA VAL A 547 -61.24 -48.40 -56.70
C VAL A 547 -61.99 -47.30 -55.95
N PRO A 548 -63.29 -47.12 -56.18
CA PRO A 548 -63.96 -45.82 -55.96
C PRO A 548 -64.54 -45.63 -54.56
N VAL A 549 -64.78 -44.37 -54.33
CA VAL A 549 -65.57 -43.68 -53.31
C VAL A 549 -66.77 -44.46 -52.77
N ASP A 550 -66.97 -44.48 -51.48
CA ASP A 550 -68.33 -44.31 -50.93
C ASP A 550 -68.29 -43.45 -49.61
N THR A 551 -69.44 -42.78 -49.53
CA THR A 551 -69.77 -41.57 -48.76
C THR A 551 -70.22 -41.87 -47.32
N THR A 552 -70.21 -40.83 -46.50
CA THR A 552 -71.06 -40.46 -45.34
C THR A 552 -70.79 -41.11 -43.99
N THR A 553 -70.58 -40.35 -42.92
CA THR A 553 -71.60 -39.84 -42.00
C THR A 553 -71.01 -39.27 -40.70
N THR A 554 -71.42 -38.03 -40.42
CA THR A 554 -71.74 -37.34 -39.15
C THR A 554 -70.82 -37.36 -37.95
N LEU A 555 -70.63 -36.12 -37.51
CA LEU A 555 -70.33 -35.63 -36.15
C LEU A 555 -71.29 -36.15 -35.06
N PRO A 556 -70.93 -36.13 -33.78
CA PRO A 556 -71.31 -34.96 -33.02
C PRO A 556 -70.24 -34.44 -32.00
N ALA A 557 -70.65 -33.29 -31.55
CA ALA A 557 -70.01 -32.29 -30.76
C ALA A 557 -69.75 -32.58 -29.25
N ASP A 558 -69.02 -31.65 -28.69
CA ASP A 558 -68.97 -31.20 -27.30
C ASP A 558 -68.07 -31.94 -26.28
N THR A 559 -67.06 -31.26 -25.79
CA THR A 559 -67.08 -30.78 -24.43
C THR A 559 -65.90 -29.75 -24.18
N THR A 560 -66.30 -28.57 -23.81
CA THR A 560 -65.49 -27.46 -23.22
C THR A 560 -64.73 -27.91 -22.01
N THR A 561 -63.48 -27.53 -21.95
CA THR A 561 -62.80 -27.29 -20.64
C THR A 561 -61.88 -26.05 -20.72
N THR A 562 -62.29 -25.07 -20.00
CA THR A 562 -61.62 -23.81 -19.73
C THR A 562 -60.35 -24.06 -18.91
N THR A 563 -59.20 -23.58 -19.36
CA THR A 563 -58.04 -23.49 -18.53
C THR A 563 -57.49 -22.08 -18.59
N VAL A 564 -57.37 -21.52 -17.41
CA VAL A 564 -56.95 -20.16 -17.06
C VAL A 564 -55.50 -19.90 -17.50
N ALA A 565 -55.27 -18.75 -18.11
CA ALA A 565 -53.94 -18.24 -18.44
C ALA A 565 -53.19 -17.79 -17.19
N PRO A 566 -51.90 -18.03 -17.07
CA PRO A 566 -51.08 -17.38 -16.03
C PRO A 566 -50.62 -15.97 -16.43
N THR A 567 -50.69 -15.11 -15.47
CA THR A 567 -50.40 -13.69 -15.41
C THR A 567 -48.97 -13.38 -15.84
N THR A 568 -48.80 -12.45 -16.77
CA THR A 568 -47.53 -11.87 -17.20
C THR A 568 -46.97 -10.97 -16.11
N THR A 569 -45.81 -11.31 -15.59
CA THR A 569 -45.02 -10.43 -14.72
C THR A 569 -44.20 -9.46 -15.59
N VAL A 570 -44.46 -8.19 -15.44
CA VAL A 570 -43.76 -7.10 -16.13
C VAL A 570 -42.34 -6.97 -15.56
N ALA A 571 -41.33 -7.03 -16.41
CA ALA A 571 -39.93 -6.68 -16.08
C ALA A 571 -39.78 -5.18 -15.95
N PRO A 572 -38.88 -4.67 -15.07
CA PRO A 572 -38.66 -3.25 -14.93
C PRO A 572 -37.90 -2.67 -16.13
N THR A 573 -38.44 -1.60 -16.65
CA THR A 573 -37.86 -0.77 -17.74
C THR A 573 -36.60 -0.09 -17.24
N THR A 574 -35.44 -0.42 -17.79
CA THR A 574 -34.20 0.32 -17.61
C THR A 574 -34.29 1.56 -18.53
N THR A 575 -34.38 2.73 -17.92
CA THR A 575 -34.24 4.01 -18.59
C THR A 575 -32.77 4.20 -18.99
N ALA A 576 -32.53 4.43 -20.29
CA ALA A 576 -31.23 4.84 -20.80
C ALA A 576 -30.85 6.23 -20.26
N PRO A 577 -29.55 6.51 -20.02
CA PRO A 577 -29.10 7.83 -19.63
C PRO A 577 -29.31 8.86 -20.77
N PRO A 578 -29.54 10.13 -20.44
CA PRO A 578 -29.74 11.16 -21.45
C PRO A 578 -28.45 11.42 -22.24
N GLU A 579 -28.64 11.66 -23.54
CA GLU A 579 -27.60 12.06 -24.47
C GLU A 579 -26.94 13.38 -24.00
N PRO A 580 -25.61 13.54 -24.10
CA PRO A 580 -24.95 14.79 -23.75
C PRO A 580 -25.32 15.91 -24.75
N PRO A 581 -25.38 17.16 -24.30
CA PRO A 581 -25.70 18.29 -25.18
C PRO A 581 -24.62 18.48 -26.26
N PRO A 582 -25.00 19.03 -27.43
CA PRO A 582 -24.06 19.26 -28.52
C PRO A 582 -22.96 20.25 -28.10
N VAL A 583 -21.73 19.91 -28.43
CA VAL A 583 -20.55 20.75 -28.20
C VAL A 583 -20.60 21.92 -29.19
N GLU A 584 -20.62 23.13 -28.68
CA GLU A 584 -20.48 24.35 -29.46
C GLU A 584 -19.10 24.39 -30.16
N PRO A 585 -19.00 24.78 -31.44
CA PRO A 585 -17.71 24.86 -32.11
C PRO A 585 -16.85 25.99 -31.50
N PRO A 586 -15.53 25.83 -31.47
CA PRO A 586 -14.63 26.86 -30.95
C PRO A 586 -14.72 28.16 -31.73
N PRO A 587 -14.54 29.31 -31.06
CA PRO A 587 -14.55 30.61 -31.76
C PRO A 587 -13.38 30.72 -32.75
N ALA A 588 -13.66 31.35 -33.90
CA ALA A 588 -12.69 31.55 -34.95
C ALA A 588 -11.50 32.40 -34.47
N GLU A 589 -10.30 32.01 -34.88
CA GLU A 589 -9.06 32.76 -34.65
C GLU A 589 -9.15 34.17 -35.26
N PRO A 590 -8.65 35.20 -34.57
CA PRO A 590 -8.57 36.54 -35.15
C PRO A 590 -7.51 36.58 -36.27
N PRO A 591 -7.70 37.41 -37.32
CA PRO A 591 -6.74 37.52 -38.40
C PRO A 591 -5.40 38.11 -37.92
N PRO A 592 -4.27 37.76 -38.56
CA PRO A 592 -2.98 38.32 -38.23
C PRO A 592 -2.93 39.81 -38.43
N ALA A 593 -2.33 40.52 -37.47
CA ALA A 593 -2.07 41.94 -37.58
C ALA A 593 -1.00 42.23 -38.67
N GLU A 594 -1.28 43.21 -39.53
CA GLU A 594 -0.31 43.78 -40.46
C GLU A 594 0.83 44.51 -39.74
#